data_37c4da1f7e211d32680dad2c51bca953
#
_entry.id   37c4da1f7e211d32680dad2c51bca953
#
_cell.length_a   1.000
_cell.length_b   1.000
_cell.length_c   1.000
_cell.angle_alpha   90.00
_cell.angle_beta   90.00
_cell.angle_gamma   90.00
#
_symmetry.space_group_name_H-M   'P 1'
#
loop_
_entity.id
_entity.type
_entity.pdbx_description
1 polymer ?
#
loop_
_entity_poly.entity_id
_entity_poly.type
_entity_poly.pdbx_seq_one_letter_code
_entity_poly.pdbx_strand_id
1 'polypeptide(L)'
;VEALNLLKEVRIKTEAYTDQTIAFTNTLDAPGRNGGARVKRSSKGTVAVVGTNYRLDWNGQTIFVNNAKAYIVSPDDEEVMVRPLGKDGNAFSPASLLAKYETGSNFAWAGTAAVKGKTIKYVRMKPKASEEVREIVIGIDLSTKRLYSYQEFGLNDVITTITVDAYTVNGGVSKAKVLFNRANYPGYTVVEPKSK
;
A
#
# COMPACT_ATOMS: atom_id res chain seq x y z
N VAL A 1 7.49 -18.24 13.97
CA VAL A 1 7.87 -17.20 14.95
C VAL A 1 8.86 -16.20 14.33
N GLU A 2 10.00 -16.63 13.77
CA GLU A 2 11.05 -15.73 13.24
C GLU A 2 10.58 -14.85 12.07
N ALA A 3 9.80 -15.41 11.13
CA ALA A 3 9.29 -14.66 9.99
C ALA A 3 8.34 -13.52 10.43
N LEU A 4 7.48 -13.77 11.42
CA LEU A 4 6.64 -12.75 12.03
C LEU A 4 7.47 -11.69 12.77
N ASN A 5 8.53 -12.09 13.46
CA ASN A 5 9.38 -11.16 14.19
C ASN A 5 10.08 -10.17 13.24
N LEU A 6 10.54 -10.64 12.06
CA LEU A 6 11.08 -9.74 11.05
C LEU A 6 10.04 -8.72 10.57
N LEU A 7 8.80 -9.13 10.30
CA LEU A 7 7.74 -8.20 9.89
C LEU A 7 7.43 -7.17 10.98
N LYS A 8 7.38 -7.59 12.24
CA LYS A 8 7.19 -6.68 13.40
C LYS A 8 8.32 -5.67 13.52
N GLU A 9 9.57 -6.13 13.39
CA GLU A 9 10.76 -5.25 13.40
C GLU A 9 10.66 -4.18 12.31
N VAL A 10 10.33 -4.59 11.07
CA VAL A 10 10.19 -3.69 9.93
C VAL A 10 9.03 -2.71 10.14
N ARG A 11 7.90 -3.16 10.68
CA ARG A 11 6.75 -2.30 10.98
C ARG A 11 7.09 -1.25 12.02
N ILE A 12 7.67 -1.64 13.16
CA ILE A 12 8.08 -0.71 14.22
C ILE A 12 9.05 0.34 13.65
N LYS A 13 10.03 -0.09 12.85
CA LYS A 13 10.97 0.83 12.21
C LYS A 13 10.26 1.79 11.24
N THR A 14 9.30 1.29 10.48
CA THR A 14 8.51 2.08 9.52
C THR A 14 7.67 3.14 10.24
N GLU A 15 7.05 2.80 11.34
CA GLU A 15 6.25 3.71 12.18
C GLU A 15 7.09 4.79 12.87
N ALA A 16 8.38 4.54 13.09
CA ALA A 16 9.30 5.48 13.74
C ALA A 16 9.82 6.59 12.79
N TYR A 17 9.62 6.49 11.47
CA TYR A 17 10.03 7.55 10.55
C TYR A 17 9.15 8.78 10.69
N THR A 18 9.76 9.98 10.68
CA THR A 18 9.03 11.25 10.71
C THR A 18 8.22 11.48 9.44
N ASP A 19 8.82 11.11 8.31
CA ASP A 19 8.18 11.14 7.01
C ASP A 19 8.76 10.06 6.08
N GLN A 20 8.01 9.72 5.05
CA GLN A 20 8.37 8.72 4.05
C GLN A 20 7.88 9.15 2.67
N THR A 21 8.67 8.88 1.64
CA THR A 21 8.24 8.97 0.24
C THR A 21 8.63 7.69 -0.48
N ILE A 22 7.65 7.06 -1.12
CA ILE A 22 7.82 5.78 -1.81
C ILE A 22 7.30 5.92 -3.23
N ALA A 23 8.15 5.66 -4.20
CA ALA A 23 7.72 5.40 -5.58
C ALA A 23 7.58 3.88 -5.76
N PHE A 24 6.53 3.46 -6.42
CA PHE A 24 6.25 2.04 -6.61
C PHE A 24 5.67 1.76 -8.01
N THR A 25 5.85 0.51 -8.42
CA THR A 25 5.14 -0.09 -9.55
C THR A 25 4.13 -1.10 -9.02
N ASN A 26 2.87 -0.93 -9.41
CA ASN A 26 1.81 -1.90 -9.17
C ASN A 26 1.60 -2.72 -10.44
N THR A 27 1.60 -4.04 -10.31
CA THR A 27 1.30 -4.97 -11.40
C THR A 27 0.11 -5.83 -11.01
N LEU A 28 -0.90 -5.83 -11.85
CA LEU A 28 -2.05 -6.72 -11.79
C LEU A 28 -1.88 -7.82 -12.83
N ASP A 29 -1.93 -9.07 -12.40
CA ASP A 29 -1.91 -10.26 -13.25
C ASP A 29 -3.21 -11.03 -13.01
N ALA A 30 -4.10 -11.02 -13.98
CA ALA A 30 -5.45 -11.58 -13.86
C ALA A 30 -5.69 -12.68 -14.89
N PRO A 31 -6.54 -13.69 -14.59
CA PRO A 31 -6.98 -14.68 -15.57
C PRO A 31 -7.61 -14.00 -16.79
N GLY A 32 -7.32 -14.52 -17.97
CA GLY A 32 -8.01 -14.10 -19.19
C GLY A 32 -9.47 -14.50 -19.21
N ARG A 33 -10.26 -13.80 -19.99
CA ARG A 33 -11.66 -14.15 -20.18
C ARG A 33 -11.80 -15.53 -20.86
N ASN A 34 -12.76 -16.33 -20.42
CA ASN A 34 -13.09 -17.65 -20.99
C ASN A 34 -11.89 -18.61 -21.10
N GLY A 35 -10.99 -18.61 -20.09
CA GLY A 35 -9.82 -19.48 -20.09
C GLY A 35 -8.69 -19.02 -21.02
N GLY A 36 -8.74 -17.80 -21.52
CA GLY A 36 -7.66 -17.20 -22.33
C GLY A 36 -6.38 -16.93 -21.54
N ALA A 37 -5.35 -16.44 -22.24
CA ALA A 37 -4.09 -16.07 -21.60
C ALA A 37 -4.25 -15.02 -20.51
N ARG A 38 -3.43 -15.09 -19.46
CA ARG A 38 -3.43 -14.11 -18.38
C ARG A 38 -3.13 -12.71 -18.90
N VAL A 39 -3.79 -11.72 -18.32
CA VAL A 39 -3.62 -10.31 -18.67
C VAL A 39 -2.82 -9.62 -17.58
N LYS A 40 -1.69 -9.01 -17.96
CA LYS A 40 -0.86 -8.20 -17.06
C LYS A 40 -1.02 -6.73 -17.37
N ARG A 41 -1.21 -5.93 -16.33
CA ARG A 41 -1.23 -4.47 -16.40
C ARG A 41 -0.35 -3.90 -15.31
N SER A 42 0.44 -2.89 -15.65
CA SER A 42 1.31 -2.20 -14.70
C SER A 42 1.00 -0.72 -14.68
N SER A 43 1.07 -0.14 -13.50
CA SER A 43 0.94 1.30 -13.29
C SER A 43 1.94 1.74 -12.22
N LYS A 44 2.33 3.01 -12.27
CA LYS A 44 3.24 3.60 -11.29
C LYS A 44 2.50 4.56 -10.38
N GLY A 45 2.95 4.66 -9.14
CA GLY A 45 2.41 5.59 -8.17
C GLY A 45 3.46 6.08 -7.20
N THR A 46 3.08 7.06 -6.42
CA THR A 46 3.89 7.57 -5.31
C THR A 46 3.03 7.73 -4.08
N VAL A 47 3.59 7.42 -2.92
CA VAL A 47 2.97 7.70 -1.64
C VAL A 47 3.90 8.52 -0.77
N ALA A 48 3.37 9.59 -0.17
CA ALA A 48 4.05 10.37 0.85
C ALA A 48 3.30 10.21 2.18
N VAL A 49 4.02 9.94 3.26
CA VAL A 49 3.47 9.69 4.60
C VAL A 49 4.12 10.65 5.58
N VAL A 50 3.32 11.29 6.44
CA VAL A 50 3.78 12.10 7.58
C VAL A 50 2.91 11.75 8.79
N GLY A 51 3.47 11.04 9.77
CA GLY A 51 2.70 10.48 10.87
C GLY A 51 1.63 9.51 10.39
N THR A 52 0.37 9.77 10.73
CA THR A 52 -0.78 8.96 10.32
C THR A 52 -1.46 9.45 9.03
N ASN A 53 -0.99 10.57 8.47
CA ASN A 53 -1.54 11.13 7.25
C ASN A 53 -0.72 10.67 6.04
N TYR A 54 -1.38 10.44 4.92
CA TYR A 54 -0.68 10.17 3.68
C TYR A 54 -1.39 10.74 2.45
N ARG A 55 -0.60 10.93 1.40
CA ARG A 55 -1.06 11.25 0.05
C ARG A 55 -0.56 10.16 -0.90
N LEU A 56 -1.47 9.57 -1.64
CA LEU A 56 -1.20 8.60 -2.69
C LEU A 56 -1.59 9.22 -4.05
N ASP A 57 -0.62 9.31 -4.94
CA ASP A 57 -0.85 9.70 -6.34
C ASP A 57 -0.72 8.43 -7.20
N TRP A 58 -1.83 7.98 -7.80
CA TRP A 58 -1.88 6.74 -8.56
C TRP A 58 -3.06 6.73 -9.55
N ASN A 59 -2.83 6.23 -10.76
CA ASN A 59 -3.85 6.09 -11.81
C ASN A 59 -4.64 7.38 -12.10
N GLY A 60 -3.94 8.53 -12.15
CA GLY A 60 -4.57 9.82 -12.43
C GLY A 60 -5.37 10.41 -11.27
N GLN A 61 -5.43 9.72 -10.14
CA GLN A 61 -6.11 10.20 -8.93
C GLN A 61 -5.10 10.58 -7.86
N THR A 62 -5.50 11.50 -6.98
CA THR A 62 -4.81 11.79 -5.73
C THR A 62 -5.71 11.43 -4.55
N ILE A 63 -5.21 10.59 -3.65
CA ILE A 63 -5.94 10.18 -2.45
C ILE A 63 -5.21 10.73 -1.23
N PHE A 64 -5.90 11.55 -0.45
CA PHE A 64 -5.44 11.99 0.86
C PHE A 64 -6.15 11.19 1.94
N VAL A 65 -5.41 10.72 2.92
CA VAL A 65 -5.98 10.10 4.12
C VAL A 65 -5.61 10.93 5.32
N ASN A 66 -6.63 11.56 5.91
CA ASN A 66 -6.49 12.46 7.03
C ASN A 66 -7.66 12.26 8.01
N ASN A 67 -7.37 12.18 9.30
CA ASN A 67 -8.39 12.17 10.36
C ASN A 67 -9.52 11.14 10.13
N ALA A 68 -9.17 9.89 9.83
CA ALA A 68 -10.10 8.81 9.53
C ALA A 68 -11.03 9.05 8.31
N LYS A 69 -10.64 9.95 7.40
CA LYS A 69 -11.32 10.19 6.12
C LYS A 69 -10.34 10.02 4.96
N ALA A 70 -10.85 9.52 3.86
CA ALA A 70 -10.19 9.54 2.56
C ALA A 70 -10.84 10.62 1.68
N TYR A 71 -10.01 11.43 1.04
CA TYR A 71 -10.39 12.42 0.04
C TYR A 71 -9.82 11.96 -1.29
N ILE A 72 -10.67 11.48 -2.18
CA ILE A 72 -10.28 10.97 -3.49
C ILE A 72 -10.53 12.07 -4.50
N VAL A 73 -9.45 12.64 -5.03
CA VAL A 73 -9.50 13.70 -6.03
C VAL A 73 -9.37 13.08 -7.40
N SER A 74 -10.36 13.28 -8.25
CA SER A 74 -10.43 12.84 -9.65
C SER A 74 -10.38 14.08 -10.55
N PRO A 75 -9.20 14.44 -11.09
CA PRO A 75 -9.07 15.66 -11.90
C PRO A 75 -9.90 15.62 -13.19
N ASP A 76 -10.03 14.46 -13.81
CA ASP A 76 -10.79 14.30 -15.07
C ASP A 76 -12.30 14.56 -14.89
N ASP A 77 -12.81 14.31 -13.67
CA ASP A 77 -14.22 14.53 -13.33
C ASP A 77 -14.44 15.85 -12.57
N GLU A 78 -13.37 16.57 -12.23
CA GLU A 78 -13.37 17.74 -11.35
C GLU A 78 -14.14 17.46 -10.04
N GLU A 79 -13.90 16.28 -9.45
CA GLU A 79 -14.63 15.80 -8.26
C GLU A 79 -13.66 15.45 -7.11
N VAL A 80 -14.13 15.71 -5.89
CA VAL A 80 -13.54 15.21 -4.65
C VAL A 80 -14.56 14.33 -3.94
N MET A 81 -14.32 13.04 -3.90
CA MET A 81 -15.15 12.11 -3.14
C MET A 81 -14.59 11.97 -1.72
N VAL A 82 -15.42 12.22 -0.72
CA VAL A 82 -15.07 12.04 0.70
C VAL A 82 -15.63 10.71 1.18
N ARG A 83 -14.80 9.87 1.80
CA ARG A 83 -15.23 8.60 2.39
C ARG A 83 -14.70 8.46 3.81
N PRO A 84 -15.52 8.01 4.77
CA PRO A 84 -15.00 7.59 6.06
C PRO A 84 -14.14 6.34 5.85
N LEU A 85 -13.01 6.27 6.54
CA LEU A 85 -12.23 5.05 6.60
C LEU A 85 -12.92 4.11 7.59
N GLY A 86 -13.12 2.85 7.18
CA GLY A 86 -13.55 1.79 8.09
C GLY A 86 -12.50 1.51 9.17
N LYS A 87 -12.77 0.57 10.06
CA LYS A 87 -11.83 0.18 11.13
C LYS A 87 -10.45 -0.27 10.63
N ASP A 88 -10.38 -0.70 9.36
CA ASP A 88 -9.15 -1.15 8.68
C ASP A 88 -8.54 -0.07 7.77
N GLY A 89 -8.88 1.16 7.99
CA GLY A 89 -8.87 2.32 7.12
C GLY A 89 -7.55 2.84 6.56
N ASN A 90 -6.44 2.10 6.60
CA ASN A 90 -5.15 2.57 6.12
C ASN A 90 -4.50 1.61 5.11
N ALA A 91 -5.23 1.21 4.08
CA ALA A 91 -4.82 0.13 3.18
C ALA A 91 -3.55 0.39 2.34
N PHE A 92 -3.02 1.62 2.28
CA PHE A 92 -1.91 1.95 1.39
C PHE A 92 -0.67 2.58 2.05
N SER A 93 -0.59 2.63 3.37
CA SER A 93 0.68 2.98 4.01
C SER A 93 1.56 1.72 4.14
N PRO A 94 2.90 1.84 4.11
CA PRO A 94 3.79 0.70 4.32
C PRO A 94 3.52 -0.03 5.65
N ALA A 95 3.26 0.72 6.71
CA ALA A 95 2.94 0.16 8.02
C ALA A 95 1.65 -0.64 8.01
N SER A 96 0.60 -0.17 7.31
CA SER A 96 -0.67 -0.88 7.23
C SER A 96 -0.60 -2.13 6.37
N LEU A 97 0.18 -2.12 5.29
CA LEU A 97 0.44 -3.34 4.50
C LEU A 97 1.14 -4.43 5.34
N LEU A 98 2.05 -4.03 6.23
CA LEU A 98 2.75 -4.94 7.13
C LEU A 98 1.85 -5.45 8.25
N ALA A 99 0.89 -4.63 8.74
CA ALA A 99 0.01 -4.95 9.85
C ALA A 99 -1.26 -5.71 9.45
N LYS A 100 -1.71 -5.57 8.20
CA LYS A 100 -3.03 -6.00 7.71
C LYS A 100 -3.46 -7.41 8.14
N TYR A 101 -2.52 -8.33 8.21
CA TYR A 101 -2.80 -9.73 8.57
C TYR A 101 -1.87 -10.25 9.68
N GLU A 102 -1.27 -9.35 10.47
CA GLU A 102 -0.33 -9.74 11.53
C GLU A 102 -0.98 -10.69 12.54
N THR A 103 -2.25 -10.46 12.85
CA THR A 103 -3.06 -11.36 13.67
C THR A 103 -3.92 -12.24 12.78
N GLY A 104 -4.05 -13.52 13.15
CA GLY A 104 -4.90 -14.45 12.41
C GLY A 104 -4.29 -15.01 11.11
N SER A 105 -2.96 -14.99 10.97
CA SER A 105 -2.25 -15.59 9.84
C SER A 105 -1.21 -16.60 10.28
N ASN A 106 -0.87 -17.52 9.38
CA ASN A 106 0.30 -18.38 9.50
C ASN A 106 1.46 -17.76 8.73
N PHE A 107 2.66 -17.79 9.31
CA PHE A 107 3.87 -17.19 8.75
C PHE A 107 4.93 -18.24 8.45
N ALA A 108 5.60 -18.12 7.31
CA ALA A 108 6.71 -18.95 6.90
C ALA A 108 7.72 -18.14 6.09
N TRP A 109 8.96 -18.61 6.03
CA TRP A 109 9.92 -18.10 5.07
C TRP A 109 9.54 -18.52 3.65
N ALA A 110 9.69 -17.62 2.68
CA ALA A 110 9.42 -17.87 1.27
C ALA A 110 10.69 -17.71 0.41
N GLY A 111 11.86 -17.77 1.05
CA GLY A 111 13.15 -17.71 0.38
C GLY A 111 13.89 -16.40 0.55
N THR A 112 15.04 -16.33 -0.14
CA THR A 112 15.91 -15.14 -0.18
C THR A 112 16.42 -15.01 -1.61
N ALA A 113 16.49 -13.78 -2.12
CA ALA A 113 17.03 -13.51 -3.45
C ALA A 113 17.93 -12.26 -3.42
N ALA A 114 18.94 -12.26 -4.29
CA ALA A 114 19.71 -11.07 -4.61
C ALA A 114 19.02 -10.33 -5.77
N VAL A 115 18.58 -9.09 -5.54
CA VAL A 115 17.88 -8.28 -6.53
C VAL A 115 18.53 -6.91 -6.59
N LYS A 116 19.10 -6.53 -7.73
CA LYS A 116 19.72 -5.22 -7.94
C LYS A 116 20.72 -4.85 -6.82
N GLY A 117 21.56 -5.78 -6.41
CA GLY A 117 22.56 -5.59 -5.35
C GLY A 117 22.02 -5.60 -3.91
N LYS A 118 20.74 -5.86 -3.72
CA LYS A 118 20.09 -5.98 -2.41
C LYS A 118 19.82 -7.44 -2.07
N THR A 119 19.89 -7.80 -0.81
CA THR A 119 19.43 -9.10 -0.31
C THR A 119 18.00 -8.97 0.18
N ILE A 120 17.07 -9.55 -0.57
CA ILE A 120 15.65 -9.54 -0.26
C ILE A 120 15.24 -10.84 0.40
N LYS A 121 14.72 -10.80 1.60
CA LYS A 121 14.14 -11.96 2.28
C LYS A 121 12.62 -11.89 2.18
N TYR A 122 12.04 -13.02 1.79
CA TYR A 122 10.59 -13.12 1.57
C TYR A 122 9.92 -13.82 2.74
N VAL A 123 8.85 -13.22 3.22
CA VAL A 123 7.95 -13.77 4.23
C VAL A 123 6.62 -14.09 3.56
N ARG A 124 6.20 -15.34 3.68
CA ARG A 124 4.87 -15.80 3.28
C ARG A 124 3.91 -15.69 4.45
N MET A 125 2.74 -15.19 4.15
CA MET A 125 1.66 -14.99 5.11
C MET A 125 0.38 -15.59 4.54
N LYS A 126 -0.23 -16.52 5.28
CA LYS A 126 -1.49 -17.14 4.90
C LYS A 126 -2.57 -16.78 5.93
N PRO A 127 -3.51 -15.89 5.58
CA PRO A 127 -4.64 -15.57 6.45
C PRO A 127 -5.47 -16.82 6.75
N LYS A 128 -5.88 -17.00 8.01
CA LYS A 128 -6.71 -18.17 8.43
C LYS A 128 -8.16 -18.03 8.03
N ALA A 129 -8.65 -16.80 7.95
CA ALA A 129 -10.04 -16.49 7.61
C ALA A 129 -10.03 -15.26 6.68
N SER A 130 -9.92 -15.50 5.39
CA SER A 130 -10.05 -14.46 4.36
C SER A 130 -10.92 -15.02 3.24
N GLU A 131 -11.92 -14.23 2.84
CA GLU A 131 -12.80 -14.56 1.72
C GLU A 131 -12.24 -14.06 0.38
N GLU A 132 -11.14 -13.29 0.41
CA GLU A 132 -10.58 -12.64 -0.78
C GLU A 132 -9.15 -13.08 -1.07
N VAL A 133 -8.35 -13.32 -0.02
CA VAL A 133 -6.89 -13.51 -0.13
C VAL A 133 -6.49 -14.91 0.29
N ARG A 134 -5.79 -15.61 -0.60
CA ARG A 134 -5.22 -16.94 -0.34
C ARG A 134 -3.88 -16.86 0.38
N GLU A 135 -3.03 -15.94 -0.07
CA GLU A 135 -1.64 -15.84 0.38
C GLU A 135 -1.08 -14.46 0.09
N ILE A 136 -0.17 -14.00 0.93
CA ILE A 136 0.61 -12.78 0.73
C ILE A 136 2.09 -13.14 0.85
N VAL A 137 2.92 -12.57 -0.02
CA VAL A 137 4.38 -12.67 0.06
C VAL A 137 4.95 -11.26 0.17
N ILE A 138 5.67 -11.00 1.26
CA ILE A 138 6.30 -9.71 1.55
C ILE A 138 7.81 -9.85 1.39
N GLY A 139 8.40 -9.05 0.51
CA GLY A 139 9.83 -8.92 0.33
C GLY A 139 10.40 -7.80 1.21
N ILE A 140 11.42 -8.12 1.99
CA ILE A 140 12.10 -7.18 2.89
C ILE A 140 13.56 -7.06 2.45
N ASP A 141 14.03 -5.84 2.23
CA ASP A 141 15.44 -5.53 2.07
C ASP A 141 16.15 -5.66 3.42
N LEU A 142 16.99 -6.68 3.56
CA LEU A 142 17.66 -6.99 4.83
C LEU A 142 18.64 -5.89 5.28
N SER A 143 19.26 -5.17 4.34
CA SER A 143 20.26 -4.14 4.66
C SER A 143 19.61 -2.90 5.27
N THR A 144 18.44 -2.52 4.79
CA THR A 144 17.72 -1.32 5.24
C THR A 144 16.57 -1.64 6.19
N LYS A 145 16.15 -2.90 6.28
CA LYS A 145 14.95 -3.32 7.01
C LYS A 145 13.70 -2.56 6.54
N ARG A 146 13.56 -2.43 5.21
CA ARG A 146 12.41 -1.74 4.58
C ARG A 146 11.65 -2.69 3.67
N LEU A 147 10.38 -2.36 3.47
CA LEU A 147 9.55 -3.03 2.48
C LEU A 147 10.19 -2.89 1.09
N TYR A 148 10.35 -3.99 0.39
CA TYR A 148 10.80 -4.06 -0.99
C TYR A 148 9.64 -4.40 -1.94
N SER A 149 8.81 -5.38 -1.57
CA SER A 149 7.66 -5.79 -2.37
C SER A 149 6.54 -6.36 -1.50
N TYR A 150 5.33 -6.25 -2.02
CA TYR A 150 4.12 -6.85 -1.46
C TYR A 150 3.39 -7.55 -2.60
N GLN A 151 3.17 -8.85 -2.48
CA GLN A 151 2.46 -9.62 -3.49
C GLN A 151 1.28 -10.34 -2.83
N GLU A 152 0.09 -10.11 -3.36
CA GLU A 152 -1.16 -10.69 -2.89
C GLU A 152 -1.73 -11.64 -3.93
N PHE A 153 -2.03 -12.85 -3.52
CA PHE A 153 -2.67 -13.89 -4.33
C PHE A 153 -4.13 -14.00 -3.91
N GLY A 154 -5.02 -13.53 -4.76
CA GLY A 154 -6.47 -13.59 -4.53
C GLY A 154 -7.02 -15.01 -4.70
N LEU A 155 -8.16 -15.28 -4.07
CA LEU A 155 -8.92 -16.51 -4.29
C LEU A 155 -9.53 -16.59 -5.70
N ASN A 156 -9.66 -15.45 -6.37
CA ASN A 156 -10.08 -15.31 -7.77
C ASN A 156 -8.93 -15.46 -8.78
N ASP A 157 -7.76 -15.97 -8.33
CA ASP A 157 -6.53 -16.10 -9.12
C ASP A 157 -5.95 -14.80 -9.70
N VAL A 158 -6.39 -13.66 -9.20
CA VAL A 158 -5.75 -12.37 -9.45
C VAL A 158 -4.53 -12.24 -8.56
N ILE A 159 -3.40 -11.83 -9.15
CA ILE A 159 -2.16 -11.55 -8.42
C ILE A 159 -1.88 -10.05 -8.52
N THR A 160 -1.82 -9.39 -7.38
CA THR A 160 -1.43 -7.99 -7.28
C THR A 160 -0.03 -7.91 -6.70
N THR A 161 0.88 -7.21 -7.38
CA THR A 161 2.25 -7.03 -6.93
C THR A 161 2.58 -5.55 -6.85
N ILE A 162 2.97 -5.07 -5.68
CA ILE A 162 3.55 -3.76 -5.47
C ILE A 162 5.06 -3.96 -5.30
N THR A 163 5.85 -3.31 -6.14
CA THR A 163 7.31 -3.29 -6.04
C THR A 163 7.77 -1.88 -5.75
N VAL A 164 8.60 -1.73 -4.73
CA VAL A 164 9.16 -0.43 -4.36
C VAL A 164 10.32 -0.08 -5.31
N ASP A 165 10.16 1.01 -6.04
CA ASP A 165 11.18 1.51 -6.97
C ASP A 165 12.17 2.46 -6.27
N ALA A 166 11.66 3.33 -5.36
CA ALA A 166 12.46 4.22 -4.53
C ALA A 166 11.80 4.40 -3.16
N TYR A 167 12.62 4.50 -2.11
CA TYR A 167 12.14 4.66 -0.73
C TYR A 167 13.05 5.63 0.03
N THR A 168 12.55 6.84 0.26
CA THR A 168 13.20 7.88 1.05
C THR A 168 12.49 8.01 2.40
N VAL A 169 13.25 8.16 3.48
CA VAL A 169 12.73 8.35 4.84
C VAL A 169 13.39 9.56 5.47
N ASN A 170 12.66 10.26 6.35
CA ASN A 170 13.13 11.44 7.08
C ASN A 170 13.70 12.51 6.12
N GLY A 171 13.03 12.67 4.97
CA GLY A 171 13.45 13.60 3.90
C GLY A 171 12.91 15.03 4.07
N GLY A 172 12.19 15.30 5.16
CA GLY A 172 11.63 16.62 5.43
C GLY A 172 10.34 16.91 4.66
N VAL A 173 9.52 15.89 4.38
CA VAL A 173 8.21 16.08 3.75
C VAL A 173 7.32 16.92 4.66
N SER A 174 6.83 18.05 4.16
CA SER A 174 5.95 18.92 4.94
C SER A 174 4.59 18.26 5.18
N LYS A 175 4.00 18.50 6.35
CA LYS A 175 2.66 18.02 6.68
C LYS A 175 1.60 18.53 5.70
N ALA A 176 1.77 19.76 5.18
CA ALA A 176 0.86 20.34 4.20
C ALA A 176 0.78 19.52 2.89
N LYS A 177 1.86 18.82 2.51
CA LYS A 177 1.88 17.98 1.30
C LYS A 177 0.94 16.79 1.38
N VAL A 178 0.70 16.27 2.57
CA VAL A 178 -0.13 15.07 2.80
C VAL A 178 -1.52 15.38 3.34
N LEU A 179 -1.82 16.64 3.63
CA LEU A 179 -3.14 17.06 4.08
C LEU A 179 -3.98 17.55 2.90
N PHE A 180 -5.23 17.08 2.86
CA PHE A 180 -6.21 17.62 1.93
C PHE A 180 -6.52 19.07 2.29
N ASN A 181 -6.46 19.96 1.30
CA ASN A 181 -6.87 21.33 1.42
C ASN A 181 -7.85 21.67 0.30
N ARG A 182 -9.10 21.96 0.67
CA ARG A 182 -10.17 22.30 -0.26
C ARG A 182 -9.82 23.50 -1.17
N ALA A 183 -9.04 24.46 -0.67
CA ALA A 183 -8.65 25.64 -1.43
C ALA A 183 -7.77 25.31 -2.66
N ASN A 184 -7.14 24.15 -2.68
CA ASN A 184 -6.33 23.71 -3.83
C ASN A 184 -7.19 23.18 -5.00
N TYR A 185 -8.50 23.03 -4.80
CA TYR A 185 -9.42 22.44 -5.78
C TYR A 185 -10.64 23.38 -6.00
N PRO A 186 -10.40 24.62 -6.47
CA PRO A 186 -11.50 25.53 -6.78
C PRO A 186 -12.32 24.97 -7.94
N GLY A 187 -13.63 25.04 -7.86
CA GLY A 187 -14.55 24.53 -8.90
C GLY A 187 -14.88 23.03 -8.79
N TYR A 188 -14.11 22.22 -8.06
CA TYR A 188 -14.42 20.79 -7.92
C TYR A 188 -15.70 20.58 -7.12
N THR A 189 -16.50 19.62 -7.56
CA THR A 189 -17.65 19.11 -6.79
C THR A 189 -17.16 18.26 -5.63
N VAL A 190 -17.69 18.49 -4.43
CA VAL A 190 -17.38 17.64 -3.26
C VAL A 190 -18.55 16.72 -3.00
N VAL A 191 -18.32 15.42 -3.06
CA VAL A 191 -19.32 14.37 -2.81
C VAL A 191 -19.03 13.75 -1.45
N GLU A 192 -19.91 13.97 -0.50
CA GLU A 192 -19.86 13.35 0.82
C GLU A 192 -20.80 12.13 0.91
N PRO A 193 -20.49 11.15 1.77
CA PRO A 193 -21.41 10.04 2.01
C PRO A 193 -22.70 10.59 2.61
N LYS A 194 -23.83 10.10 2.11
CA LYS A 194 -25.14 10.44 2.73
C LYS A 194 -25.09 9.96 4.19
N SER A 195 -25.32 10.87 5.13
CA SER A 195 -25.56 10.53 6.52
C SER A 195 -26.75 9.57 6.59
N LYS A 196 -26.51 8.36 7.14
CA LYS A 196 -27.60 7.43 7.50
C LYS A 196 -28.29 7.90 8.77
#